data_ed5d488cb68cec22c53e6177be1e7aae
#
_entry.id   ed5d488cb68cec22c53e6177be1e7aae
#
_cell.length_a   1.000
_cell.length_b   1.000
_cell.length_c   1.000
_cell.angle_alpha   90.00
_cell.angle_beta   90.00
_cell.angle_gamma   90.00
#
_symmetry.space_group_name_H-M   'P 1'
#
loop_
_entity.id
_entity.type
_entity.pdbx_description
1 polymer ?
#
loop_
_entity_poly.entity_id
_entity_poly.type
_entity_poly.pdbx_seq_one_letter_code
_entity_poly.pdbx_strand_id
1 'polypeptide(L)'
;GYTPFQYAEILVKNKIRQTVYCYEQAVALSMAAEKLSCKAVIHLEIDTGMGRLGFRPQESALQEIKKISALPGLDVEGIYTHCPYTNERDGAGKQFTQRQYQLFCNFINQLAAAGIDIPLKHACNSLGIVHYPSMHLDMVRAGIILYGSYPRFQETLPVKPVLTLKTRIGSIKKLPAGE
;
A
#
# COMPACT_ATOMS: atom_id res chain seq x y z
N GLY A 1 -1.99 6.23 -1.42
CA GLY A 1 -2.92 6.70 -0.39
C GLY A 1 -4.19 7.26 -1.02
N TYR A 2 -5.13 7.73 -0.19
CA TYR A 2 -6.35 8.36 -0.68
C TYR A 2 -6.06 9.57 -1.55
N THR A 3 -6.67 9.62 -2.73
CA THR A 3 -6.64 10.78 -3.62
C THR A 3 -8.06 11.03 -4.13
N PRO A 4 -8.62 12.24 -3.95
CA PRO A 4 -9.95 12.56 -4.44
C PRO A 4 -10.07 12.40 -5.96
N PHE A 5 -11.19 11.92 -6.44
CA PHE A 5 -11.43 11.58 -7.86
C PHE A 5 -11.31 12.80 -8.80
N GLN A 6 -11.60 13.98 -8.30
CA GLN A 6 -11.45 15.24 -9.05
C GLN A 6 -10.02 15.51 -9.54
N TYR A 7 -9.01 14.87 -8.96
CA TYR A 7 -7.61 15.00 -9.38
C TYR A 7 -7.19 13.96 -10.43
N ALA A 8 -8.10 13.14 -10.94
CA ALA A 8 -7.78 12.07 -11.90
C ALA A 8 -7.01 12.61 -13.13
N GLU A 9 -7.45 13.73 -13.72
CA GLU A 9 -6.79 14.32 -14.88
C GLU A 9 -5.35 14.78 -14.56
N ILE A 10 -5.13 15.36 -13.38
CA ILE A 10 -3.80 15.78 -12.93
C ILE A 10 -2.89 14.57 -12.74
N LEU A 11 -3.38 13.50 -12.14
CA LEU A 11 -2.63 12.27 -11.92
C LEU A 11 -2.20 11.64 -13.24
N VAL A 12 -3.13 11.50 -14.18
CA VAL A 12 -2.88 10.92 -15.49
C VAL A 12 -1.91 11.77 -16.30
N LYS A 13 -2.12 13.09 -16.37
CA LYS A 13 -1.23 14.04 -17.07
C LYS A 13 0.21 13.96 -16.57
N ASN A 14 0.39 13.79 -15.26
CA ASN A 14 1.72 13.67 -14.64
C ASN A 14 2.24 12.24 -14.58
N LYS A 15 1.57 11.27 -15.23
CA LYS A 15 1.97 9.87 -15.31
C LYS A 15 2.19 9.23 -13.91
N ILE A 16 1.37 9.63 -12.94
CA ILE A 16 1.44 9.09 -11.57
C ILE A 16 0.71 7.76 -11.54
N ARG A 17 1.42 6.70 -11.16
CA ARG A 17 0.82 5.39 -10.86
C ARG A 17 -0.09 5.51 -9.66
N GLN A 18 -1.39 5.27 -9.87
CA GLN A 18 -2.39 5.50 -8.85
C GLN A 18 -2.86 4.20 -8.22
N THR A 19 -2.97 4.21 -6.89
CA THR A 19 -3.69 3.16 -6.16
C THR A 19 -5.18 3.28 -6.42
N VAL A 20 -5.82 2.16 -6.79
CA VAL A 20 -7.26 2.03 -6.97
C VAL A 20 -7.82 1.07 -5.93
N TYR A 21 -8.89 1.51 -5.25
CA TYR A 21 -9.55 0.80 -4.15
C TYR A 21 -11.08 0.75 -4.28
N CYS A 22 -11.66 1.31 -5.35
CA CYS A 22 -13.08 1.21 -5.71
C CYS A 22 -13.28 1.44 -7.20
N TYR A 23 -14.42 0.98 -7.72
CA TYR A 23 -14.76 1.06 -9.14
C TYR A 23 -14.89 2.49 -9.64
N GLU A 24 -15.49 3.37 -8.86
CA GLU A 24 -15.72 4.78 -9.21
C GLU A 24 -14.42 5.53 -9.47
N GLN A 25 -13.38 5.24 -8.67
CA GLN A 25 -12.05 5.81 -8.87
C GLN A 25 -11.42 5.29 -10.17
N ALA A 26 -11.58 4.00 -10.47
CA ALA A 26 -11.11 3.40 -11.71
C ALA A 26 -11.77 4.06 -12.94
N VAL A 27 -13.09 4.27 -12.88
CA VAL A 27 -13.84 4.96 -13.94
C VAL A 27 -13.34 6.37 -14.14
N ALA A 28 -13.14 7.15 -13.06
CA ALA A 28 -12.65 8.52 -13.17
C ALA A 28 -11.25 8.60 -13.82
N LEU A 29 -10.37 7.67 -13.47
CA LEU A 29 -9.03 7.57 -14.08
C LEU A 29 -9.09 7.15 -15.55
N SER A 30 -9.97 6.18 -15.90
CA SER A 30 -10.17 5.74 -17.27
C SER A 30 -10.66 6.89 -18.15
N MET A 31 -11.70 7.60 -17.73
CA MET A 31 -12.24 8.75 -18.45
C MET A 31 -11.20 9.86 -18.67
N ALA A 32 -10.41 10.15 -17.63
CA ALA A 32 -9.33 11.13 -17.72
C ALA A 32 -8.25 10.69 -18.72
N ALA A 33 -7.90 9.41 -18.73
CA ALA A 33 -6.90 8.85 -19.62
C ALA A 33 -7.37 8.86 -21.10
N GLU A 34 -8.63 8.52 -21.36
CA GLU A 34 -9.23 8.59 -22.68
C GLU A 34 -9.26 10.02 -23.21
N LYS A 35 -9.68 10.99 -22.38
CA LYS A 35 -9.66 12.42 -22.72
C LYS A 35 -8.26 12.91 -23.10
N LEU A 36 -7.22 12.37 -22.46
CA LEU A 36 -5.81 12.72 -22.71
C LEU A 36 -5.15 11.80 -23.76
N SER A 37 -5.92 10.91 -24.40
CA SER A 37 -5.43 9.94 -25.41
C SER A 37 -4.23 9.11 -24.92
N CYS A 38 -4.28 8.64 -23.66
CA CYS A 38 -3.22 7.85 -23.04
C CYS A 38 -3.82 6.74 -22.14
N LYS A 39 -2.96 6.04 -21.40
CA LYS A 39 -3.37 5.07 -20.37
C LYS A 39 -3.02 5.58 -18.97
N ALA A 40 -3.93 5.39 -18.03
CA ALA A 40 -3.66 5.54 -16.61
C ALA A 40 -3.12 4.23 -16.05
N VAL A 41 -1.89 4.24 -15.57
CA VAL A 41 -1.27 3.08 -14.92
C VAL A 41 -1.74 3.01 -13.48
N ILE A 42 -2.30 1.86 -13.09
CA ILE A 42 -2.89 1.68 -11.76
C ILE A 42 -2.38 0.44 -11.04
N HIS A 43 -2.39 0.50 -9.70
CA HIS A 43 -2.22 -0.64 -8.82
C HIS A 43 -3.48 -0.84 -7.98
N LEU A 44 -4.00 -2.06 -7.93
CA LEU A 44 -5.17 -2.42 -7.12
C LEU A 44 -4.75 -2.68 -5.67
N GLU A 45 -5.43 -2.05 -4.70
CA GLU A 45 -5.22 -2.33 -3.27
C GLU A 45 -6.23 -3.37 -2.78
N ILE A 46 -5.73 -4.45 -2.18
CA ILE A 46 -6.54 -5.51 -1.58
C ILE A 46 -6.48 -5.39 -0.06
N ASP A 47 -7.62 -5.16 0.57
CA ASP A 47 -7.72 -5.11 2.03
C ASP A 47 -7.83 -6.51 2.62
N THR A 48 -6.71 -7.06 3.02
CA THR A 48 -6.64 -8.37 3.68
C THR A 48 -6.78 -8.31 5.20
N GLY A 49 -7.09 -7.12 5.75
CA GLY A 49 -7.30 -6.94 7.18
C GLY A 49 -6.72 -5.65 7.77
N MET A 50 -6.17 -4.74 6.95
CA MET A 50 -5.75 -3.42 7.41
C MET A 50 -6.97 -2.54 7.80
N GLY A 51 -8.11 -2.71 7.09
CA GLY A 51 -9.33 -1.97 7.36
C GLY A 51 -9.27 -0.48 7.02
N ARG A 52 -8.44 -0.12 6.01
CA ARG A 52 -8.25 1.28 5.62
C ARG A 52 -8.80 1.57 4.23
N LEU A 53 -8.19 1.03 3.21
CA LEU A 53 -8.57 1.14 1.80
C LEU A 53 -8.39 -0.22 1.14
N GLY A 54 -9.07 -0.45 0.02
CA GLY A 54 -8.88 -1.65 -0.78
C GLY A 54 -10.13 -2.50 -0.93
N PHE A 55 -10.09 -3.37 -1.92
CA PHE A 55 -11.12 -4.38 -2.16
C PHE A 55 -10.95 -5.53 -1.16
N ARG A 56 -12.01 -5.93 -0.49
CA ARG A 56 -11.97 -7.14 0.34
C ARG A 56 -11.89 -8.38 -0.56
N PRO A 57 -10.98 -9.36 -0.26
CA PRO A 57 -10.78 -10.54 -1.11
C PRO A 57 -11.97 -11.50 -1.03
N GLN A 58 -12.98 -11.24 -1.83
CA GLN A 58 -14.23 -12.00 -1.93
C GLN A 58 -14.78 -11.94 -3.37
N GLU A 59 -15.79 -12.74 -3.67
CA GLU A 59 -16.35 -12.86 -5.03
C GLU A 59 -16.79 -11.52 -5.65
N SER A 60 -17.40 -10.65 -4.85
CA SER A 60 -17.80 -9.32 -5.34
C SER A 60 -16.62 -8.48 -5.82
N ALA A 61 -15.48 -8.54 -5.12
CA ALA A 61 -14.26 -7.84 -5.53
C ALA A 61 -13.66 -8.43 -6.82
N LEU A 62 -13.72 -9.74 -6.99
CA LEU A 62 -13.28 -10.38 -8.23
C LEU A 62 -14.10 -9.87 -9.44
N GLN A 63 -15.41 -9.80 -9.30
CA GLN A 63 -16.30 -9.28 -10.34
C GLN A 63 -16.06 -7.79 -10.62
N GLU A 64 -15.79 -7.01 -9.58
CA GLU A 64 -15.50 -5.59 -9.70
C GLU A 64 -14.14 -5.36 -10.39
N ILE A 65 -13.11 -6.09 -10.01
CA ILE A 65 -11.77 -6.03 -10.63
C ILE A 65 -11.85 -6.47 -12.11
N LYS A 66 -12.66 -7.45 -12.43
CA LYS A 66 -12.91 -7.84 -13.83
C LYS A 66 -13.48 -6.68 -14.65
N LYS A 67 -14.42 -5.92 -14.10
CA LYS A 67 -14.96 -4.71 -14.75
C LYS A 67 -13.88 -3.63 -14.89
N ILE A 68 -13.06 -3.42 -13.85
CA ILE A 68 -11.96 -2.45 -13.88
C ILE A 68 -10.94 -2.81 -14.96
N SER A 69 -10.57 -4.08 -15.07
CA SER A 69 -9.60 -4.55 -16.08
C SER A 69 -10.11 -4.39 -17.52
N ALA A 70 -11.43 -4.28 -17.71
CA ALA A 70 -12.04 -4.04 -19.02
C ALA A 70 -12.15 -2.55 -19.39
N LEU A 71 -11.83 -1.62 -18.48
CA LEU A 71 -11.91 -0.19 -18.76
C LEU A 71 -10.82 0.24 -19.77
N PRO A 72 -11.20 0.91 -20.86
CA PRO A 72 -10.30 1.12 -21.99
C PRO A 72 -9.15 2.10 -21.67
N GLY A 73 -9.34 3.02 -20.72
CA GLY A 73 -8.33 4.01 -20.33
C GLY A 73 -7.29 3.51 -19.34
N LEU A 74 -7.40 2.28 -18.83
CA LEU A 74 -6.54 1.77 -17.77
C LEU A 74 -5.45 0.80 -18.26
N ASP A 75 -4.37 0.78 -17.50
CA ASP A 75 -3.34 -0.25 -17.51
C ASP A 75 -3.16 -0.73 -16.06
N VAL A 76 -3.62 -1.97 -15.79
CA VAL A 76 -3.53 -2.59 -14.46
C VAL A 76 -2.15 -3.21 -14.29
N GLU A 77 -1.18 -2.38 -13.93
CA GLU A 77 0.22 -2.77 -13.77
C GLU A 77 0.46 -3.63 -12.52
N GLY A 78 -0.26 -3.36 -11.43
CA GLY A 78 0.06 -4.03 -10.17
C GLY A 78 -1.13 -4.28 -9.25
N ILE A 79 -0.90 -5.16 -8.27
CA ILE A 79 -1.82 -5.49 -7.19
C ILE A 79 -1.06 -5.65 -5.88
N TYR A 80 -1.62 -5.14 -4.78
CA TYR A 80 -0.94 -5.21 -3.50
C TYR A 80 -1.87 -5.28 -2.30
N THR A 81 -1.28 -5.67 -1.18
CA THR A 81 -1.89 -5.52 0.15
C THR A 81 -0.97 -4.75 1.10
N HIS A 82 -1.51 -4.26 2.21
CA HIS A 82 -0.74 -3.61 3.26
C HIS A 82 -0.90 -4.35 4.60
N CYS A 83 0.23 -4.76 5.18
CA CYS A 83 0.29 -5.49 6.44
C CYS A 83 0.73 -4.56 7.57
N PRO A 84 -0.13 -4.24 8.57
CA PRO A 84 0.18 -3.29 9.65
C PRO A 84 1.13 -3.85 10.71
N TYR A 85 1.16 -5.17 10.95
CA TYR A 85 1.91 -5.80 12.04
C TYR A 85 3.24 -6.44 11.60
N THR A 86 3.84 -5.94 10.52
CA THR A 86 5.14 -6.45 10.04
C THR A 86 6.31 -6.17 11.00
N ASN A 87 6.09 -5.36 12.05
CA ASN A 87 7.02 -5.14 13.14
C ASN A 87 7.06 -6.28 14.17
N GLU A 88 6.09 -7.19 14.17
CA GLU A 88 6.04 -8.31 15.09
C GLU A 88 6.63 -9.57 14.45
N ARG A 89 7.56 -10.21 15.16
CA ARG A 89 8.28 -11.41 14.72
C ARG A 89 7.72 -12.70 15.29
N ASP A 90 6.86 -12.59 16.27
CA ASP A 90 6.24 -13.70 17.01
C ASP A 90 4.80 -13.37 17.39
N GLY A 91 4.15 -14.30 18.09
CA GLY A 91 2.81 -14.11 18.64
C GLY A 91 1.73 -13.81 17.61
N ALA A 92 0.73 -13.06 18.05
CA ALA A 92 -0.51 -12.80 17.30
C ALA A 92 -0.28 -11.92 16.07
N GLY A 93 0.63 -10.94 16.13
CA GLY A 93 0.90 -10.04 15.01
C GLY A 93 1.58 -10.74 13.85
N LYS A 94 2.51 -11.66 14.13
CA LYS A 94 3.09 -12.52 13.09
C LYS A 94 2.04 -13.41 12.44
N GLN A 95 1.21 -14.06 13.23
CA GLN A 95 0.13 -14.91 12.69
C GLN A 95 -0.84 -14.10 11.84
N PHE A 96 -1.20 -12.90 12.29
CA PHE A 96 -2.07 -12.00 11.53
C PHE A 96 -1.44 -11.60 10.19
N THR A 97 -0.16 -11.21 10.19
CA THR A 97 0.59 -10.87 8.97
C THR A 97 0.65 -12.03 7.99
N GLN A 98 0.93 -13.24 8.48
CA GLN A 98 0.96 -14.45 7.64
C GLN A 98 -0.42 -14.77 7.06
N ARG A 99 -1.48 -14.62 7.85
CA ARG A 99 -2.87 -14.79 7.37
C ARG A 99 -3.24 -13.77 6.29
N GLN A 100 -2.87 -12.49 6.48
CA GLN A 100 -3.10 -11.46 5.46
C GLN A 100 -2.40 -11.82 4.14
N TYR A 101 -1.15 -12.24 4.22
CA TYR A 101 -0.38 -12.66 3.06
C TYR A 101 -1.00 -13.86 2.35
N GLN A 102 -1.44 -14.87 3.10
CA GLN A 102 -2.11 -16.05 2.54
C GLN A 102 -3.42 -15.68 1.84
N LEU A 103 -4.23 -14.80 2.44
CA LEU A 103 -5.46 -14.29 1.82
C LEU A 103 -5.16 -13.55 0.51
N PHE A 104 -4.09 -12.74 0.50
CA PHE A 104 -3.64 -12.04 -0.69
C PHE A 104 -3.24 -13.00 -1.81
N CYS A 105 -2.38 -13.97 -1.51
CA CYS A 105 -1.94 -14.97 -2.49
C CYS A 105 -3.10 -15.79 -3.05
N ASN A 106 -4.03 -16.22 -2.19
CA ASN A 106 -5.21 -16.95 -2.59
C ASN A 106 -6.09 -16.13 -3.55
N PHE A 107 -6.25 -14.84 -3.27
CA PHE A 107 -7.06 -13.97 -4.11
C PHE A 107 -6.39 -13.69 -5.47
N ILE A 108 -5.08 -13.52 -5.52
CA ILE A 108 -4.33 -13.43 -6.77
C ILE A 108 -4.54 -14.68 -7.63
N ASN A 109 -4.48 -15.86 -7.01
CA ASN A 109 -4.72 -17.12 -7.73
C ASN A 109 -6.16 -17.21 -8.27
N GLN A 110 -7.15 -16.68 -7.54
CA GLN A 110 -8.54 -16.62 -8.03
C GLN A 110 -8.67 -15.67 -9.22
N LEU A 111 -8.01 -14.51 -9.19
CA LEU A 111 -7.96 -13.58 -10.33
C LEU A 111 -7.32 -14.23 -11.56
N ALA A 112 -6.18 -14.89 -11.39
CA ALA A 112 -5.51 -15.61 -12.47
C ALA A 112 -6.37 -16.73 -13.07
N ALA A 113 -7.07 -17.50 -12.22
CA ALA A 113 -8.03 -18.51 -12.67
C ALA A 113 -9.22 -17.93 -13.43
N ALA A 114 -9.58 -16.67 -13.14
CA ALA A 114 -10.61 -15.91 -13.87
C ALA A 114 -10.07 -15.20 -15.13
N GLY A 115 -8.82 -15.48 -15.53
CA GLY A 115 -8.17 -14.88 -16.70
C GLY A 115 -7.64 -13.48 -16.51
N ILE A 116 -7.47 -13.02 -15.25
CA ILE A 116 -6.94 -11.71 -14.91
C ILE A 116 -5.54 -11.91 -14.31
N ASP A 117 -4.51 -11.81 -15.14
CA ASP A 117 -3.11 -11.83 -14.68
C ASP A 117 -2.59 -10.40 -14.56
N ILE A 118 -2.10 -10.07 -13.36
CA ILE A 118 -1.56 -8.75 -13.03
C ILE A 118 -0.05 -8.92 -12.79
N PRO A 119 0.81 -8.24 -13.56
CA PRO A 119 2.24 -8.55 -13.57
C PRO A 119 2.96 -8.27 -12.25
N LEU A 120 2.68 -7.15 -11.56
CA LEU A 120 3.40 -6.77 -10.34
C LEU A 120 2.59 -7.04 -9.07
N LYS A 121 3.02 -7.99 -8.26
CA LYS A 121 2.42 -8.30 -6.97
C LYS A 121 3.33 -7.80 -5.85
N HIS A 122 2.79 -7.11 -4.84
CA HIS A 122 3.60 -6.62 -3.74
C HIS A 122 2.85 -6.53 -2.40
N ALA A 123 3.55 -6.88 -1.30
CA ALA A 123 2.97 -6.90 0.03
C ALA A 123 3.82 -6.14 1.07
N CYS A 124 5.15 -6.19 0.94
CA CYS A 124 6.06 -5.72 1.96
C CYS A 124 6.18 -4.20 2.01
N ASN A 125 5.92 -3.63 3.21
CA ASN A 125 6.35 -2.31 3.62
C ASN A 125 7.78 -2.38 4.19
N SER A 126 8.31 -1.29 4.76
CA SER A 126 9.69 -1.24 5.29
C SER A 126 10.03 -2.38 6.24
N LEU A 127 9.14 -2.75 7.15
CA LEU A 127 9.37 -3.81 8.11
C LEU A 127 9.17 -5.19 7.50
N GLY A 128 8.24 -5.29 6.55
CA GLY A 128 8.06 -6.50 5.75
C GLY A 128 9.29 -6.85 4.94
N ILE A 129 10.01 -5.86 4.42
CA ILE A 129 11.28 -6.07 3.69
C ILE A 129 12.30 -6.79 4.58
N VAL A 130 12.38 -6.39 5.84
CA VAL A 130 13.40 -6.91 6.76
C VAL A 130 13.00 -8.26 7.37
N HIS A 131 11.73 -8.37 7.79
CA HIS A 131 11.29 -9.50 8.61
C HIS A 131 10.67 -10.65 7.83
N TYR A 132 10.19 -10.38 6.62
CA TYR A 132 9.44 -11.34 5.81
C TYR A 132 9.98 -11.44 4.37
N PRO A 133 11.26 -11.85 4.17
CA PRO A 133 11.84 -11.96 2.82
C PRO A 133 11.03 -12.84 1.87
N SER A 134 10.37 -13.88 2.37
CA SER A 134 9.49 -14.76 1.58
C SER A 134 8.22 -14.07 1.04
N MET A 135 7.91 -12.85 1.52
CA MET A 135 6.74 -12.08 1.09
C MET A 135 7.11 -10.93 0.13
N HIS A 136 8.35 -10.84 -0.36
CA HIS A 136 8.79 -9.74 -1.23
C HIS A 136 8.01 -9.69 -2.55
N LEU A 137 7.67 -10.87 -3.11
CA LEU A 137 7.04 -10.98 -4.43
C LEU A 137 7.85 -10.24 -5.51
N ASP A 138 7.16 -9.53 -6.42
CA ASP A 138 7.82 -8.84 -7.54
C ASP A 138 8.38 -7.47 -7.15
N MET A 139 7.85 -6.84 -6.09
CA MET A 139 8.25 -5.49 -5.66
C MET A 139 8.06 -5.29 -4.15
N VAL A 140 8.89 -4.43 -3.58
CA VAL A 140 8.77 -3.99 -2.18
C VAL A 140 8.60 -2.49 -2.09
N ARG A 141 8.01 -2.01 -0.98
CA ARG A 141 7.73 -0.59 -0.74
C ARG A 141 8.53 -0.08 0.46
N ALA A 142 9.76 0.34 0.22
CA ALA A 142 10.57 1.01 1.22
C ALA A 142 9.97 2.40 1.51
N GLY A 143 9.61 2.66 2.75
CA GLY A 143 9.06 3.92 3.23
C GLY A 143 9.89 4.47 4.39
N ILE A 144 9.46 4.26 5.63
CA ILE A 144 10.08 4.81 6.83
C ILE A 144 11.57 4.44 6.97
N ILE A 145 11.96 3.30 6.46
CA ILE A 145 13.35 2.83 6.48
C ILE A 145 14.29 3.79 5.71
N LEU A 146 13.80 4.46 4.67
CA LEU A 146 14.58 5.44 3.89
C LEU A 146 14.92 6.69 4.70
N TYR A 147 14.13 6.98 5.72
CA TYR A 147 14.38 8.09 6.65
C TYR A 147 15.29 7.71 7.81
N GLY A 148 15.75 6.46 7.84
CA GLY A 148 16.58 5.96 8.94
C GLY A 148 15.85 5.90 10.29
N SER A 149 14.53 6.03 10.30
CA SER A 149 13.71 5.95 11.50
C SER A 149 13.33 4.49 11.78
N TYR A 150 14.11 3.86 12.65
CA TYR A 150 13.94 2.44 12.91
C TYR A 150 14.38 2.05 14.34
N PRO A 151 13.69 2.55 15.39
CA PRO A 151 14.20 2.51 16.77
C PRO A 151 14.38 1.11 17.35
N ARG A 152 13.64 0.09 16.87
CA ARG A 152 13.73 -1.28 17.42
C ARG A 152 14.64 -2.23 16.66
N PHE A 153 15.25 -1.79 15.55
CA PHE A 153 15.96 -2.69 14.63
C PHE A 153 17.30 -2.12 14.13
N GLN A 154 17.81 -1.09 14.79
CA GLN A 154 19.13 -0.52 14.48
C GLN A 154 20.24 -1.56 14.49
N GLU A 155 20.08 -2.63 15.28
CA GLU A 155 21.01 -3.75 15.33
C GLU A 155 21.00 -4.61 14.04
N THR A 156 19.93 -4.55 13.27
CA THR A 156 19.73 -5.41 12.08
C THR A 156 20.03 -4.68 10.78
N LEU A 157 19.93 -3.35 10.75
CA LEU A 157 20.14 -2.53 9.56
C LEU A 157 21.00 -1.31 9.86
N PRO A 158 22.09 -1.09 9.11
CA PRO A 158 22.98 0.05 9.31
C PRO A 158 22.38 1.34 8.70
N VAL A 159 21.15 1.68 9.08
CA VAL A 159 20.49 2.93 8.64
C VAL A 159 20.79 4.07 9.60
N LYS A 160 20.93 5.30 9.04
CA LYS A 160 21.16 6.51 9.80
C LYS A 160 19.98 7.46 9.64
N PRO A 161 19.48 8.08 10.74
CA PRO A 161 18.44 9.11 10.65
C PRO A 161 18.84 10.25 9.73
N VAL A 162 17.96 10.62 8.79
CA VAL A 162 18.16 11.74 7.86
C VAL A 162 17.53 13.04 8.38
N LEU A 163 16.76 12.97 9.47
CA LEU A 163 16.07 14.10 10.09
C LEU A 163 16.34 14.14 11.59
N THR A 164 16.62 15.32 12.12
CA THR A 164 16.70 15.59 13.56
C THR A 164 15.73 16.71 13.91
N LEU A 165 14.73 16.42 14.76
CA LEU A 165 13.87 17.43 15.35
C LEU A 165 14.49 17.91 16.66
N LYS A 166 14.71 19.22 16.77
CA LYS A 166 15.29 19.86 17.96
C LYS A 166 14.36 20.93 18.49
N THR A 167 14.38 21.12 19.82
CA THR A 167 13.69 22.21 20.49
C THR A 167 14.60 22.79 21.58
N ARG A 168 14.24 23.97 22.07
CA ARG A 168 14.90 24.62 23.22
C ARG A 168 13.87 24.83 24.32
N ILE A 169 14.29 24.67 25.58
CA ILE A 169 13.47 25.02 26.73
C ILE A 169 13.34 26.54 26.76
N GLY A 170 12.13 27.06 26.61
CA GLY A 170 11.86 28.50 26.61
C GLY A 170 11.65 29.08 28.01
N SER A 171 11.19 28.27 28.98
CA SER A 171 10.97 28.69 30.37
C SER A 171 10.94 27.48 31.30
N ILE A 172 11.44 27.66 32.50
CA ILE A 172 11.37 26.67 33.60
C ILE A 172 10.75 27.38 34.80
N LYS A 173 9.72 26.79 35.41
CA LYS A 173 9.10 27.29 36.65
C LYS A 173 9.20 26.22 37.72
N LYS A 174 9.47 26.66 38.97
CA LYS A 174 9.29 25.80 40.14
C LYS A 174 7.87 26.01 40.64
N LEU A 175 7.14 24.92 40.76
CA LEU A 175 5.80 24.91 41.37
C LEU A 175 5.91 24.32 42.77
N PRO A 176 5.11 24.82 43.74
CA PRO A 176 4.97 24.18 45.04
C PRO A 176 4.41 22.76 44.93
N ALA A 177 4.65 21.94 45.95
CA ALA A 177 4.06 20.59 45.95
C ALA A 177 2.54 20.64 45.95
N GLY A 178 1.90 20.01 44.93
CA GLY A 178 0.45 19.97 44.77
C GLY A 178 -0.16 20.97 43.78
N GLU A 179 0.66 21.83 43.15
CA GLU A 179 0.26 22.67 41.99
C GLU A 179 0.62 22.03 40.65
#